data_ddd609842eea96ef9c950a94b3d6d7f7
#
_entry.id   ddd609842eea96ef9c950a94b3d6d7f7
#
_cell.length_a   1.000
_cell.length_b   1.000
_cell.length_c   1.000
_cell.angle_alpha   90.00
_cell.angle_beta   90.00
_cell.angle_gamma   90.00
#
_symmetry.space_group_name_H-M   'P 1'
#
loop_
_entity.id
_entity.type
_entity.pdbx_description
1 polymer ?
#
loop_
_entity_poly.entity_id
_entity_poly.type
_entity_poly.pdbx_seq_one_letter_code
_entity_poly.pdbx_strand_id
1 'polypeptide(L)'
;MQEPAPAKAGEIDERVHAFLDRPLAGEWPYLWLDATYLKQREGGRIVSVAAIIAVAANTDGRREIVGLHIGPSEAETFWSGFLKSLTRRGLRGVKLVISDAHEGLKAAIRRVFGAAWQRCRVHWMRNTLAHVPKTQQSMVAAALRQAFPPGHHTGGRRAGRGPPRK
;
A
#
# COMPACT_ATOMS: atom_id res chain seq x y z
N MET A 1 -12.91 34.80 20.54
CA MET A 1 -12.67 33.42 20.18
C MET A 1 -11.99 33.44 18.80
N GLN A 2 -10.69 33.29 18.79
CA GLN A 2 -9.85 33.49 17.59
C GLN A 2 -9.79 32.16 16.83
N GLU A 3 -10.34 32.12 15.61
CA GLU A 3 -10.15 30.98 14.71
C GLU A 3 -8.65 30.75 14.44
N PRO A 4 -8.16 29.51 14.55
CA PRO A 4 -6.78 29.23 14.22
C PRO A 4 -6.57 29.44 12.71
N ALA A 5 -5.56 30.20 12.38
CA ALA A 5 -5.22 30.70 11.07
C ALA A 5 -5.08 29.62 10.00
N PRO A 6 -5.49 29.89 8.74
CA PRO A 6 -5.37 28.99 7.58
C PRO A 6 -3.92 28.68 7.15
N ALA A 7 -2.93 29.35 7.72
CA ALA A 7 -1.51 29.19 7.40
C ALA A 7 -0.96 27.77 7.62
N LYS A 8 -1.48 27.02 8.59
CA LYS A 8 -1.00 25.64 8.87
C LYS A 8 -1.51 24.59 7.86
N ALA A 9 -2.65 24.80 7.23
CA ALA A 9 -3.17 23.88 6.23
C ALA A 9 -2.33 23.91 4.95
N GLY A 10 -1.99 25.09 4.43
CA GLY A 10 -1.16 25.25 3.25
C GLY A 10 0.24 24.65 3.40
N GLU A 11 0.89 24.83 4.55
CA GLU A 11 2.21 24.24 4.83
C GLU A 11 2.16 22.70 4.85
N ILE A 12 1.08 22.11 5.41
CA ILE A 12 0.90 20.66 5.41
C ILE A 12 0.69 20.15 3.98
N ASP A 13 -0.12 20.84 3.19
CA ASP A 13 -0.37 20.47 1.79
C ASP A 13 0.90 20.51 0.95
N GLU A 14 1.72 21.55 1.07
CA GLU A 14 3.00 21.66 0.39
C GLU A 14 3.95 20.50 0.76
N ARG A 15 4.03 20.14 2.02
CA ARG A 15 4.86 19.00 2.48
C ARG A 15 4.33 17.67 1.97
N VAL A 16 3.02 17.48 1.93
CA VAL A 16 2.39 16.27 1.36
C VAL A 16 2.66 16.19 -0.13
N HIS A 17 2.49 17.27 -0.88
CA HIS A 17 2.80 17.30 -2.31
C HIS A 17 4.27 17.03 -2.58
N ALA A 18 5.18 17.68 -1.88
CA ALA A 18 6.62 17.44 -2.00
C ALA A 18 6.98 15.96 -1.72
N PHE A 19 6.34 15.34 -0.73
CA PHE A 19 6.52 13.92 -0.45
C PHE A 19 5.97 13.03 -1.57
N LEU A 20 4.78 13.35 -2.08
CA LEU A 20 4.13 12.56 -3.12
C LEU A 20 4.80 12.70 -4.49
N ASP A 21 5.45 13.83 -4.76
CA ASP A 21 6.12 14.11 -6.03
C ASP A 21 7.61 13.78 -6.03
N ARG A 22 8.16 13.38 -4.86
CA ARG A 22 9.58 13.08 -4.76
C ARG A 22 10.02 11.99 -5.76
N PRO A 23 11.22 12.08 -6.35
CA PRO A 23 11.78 11.03 -7.19
C PRO A 23 11.98 9.72 -6.40
N LEU A 24 11.72 8.59 -7.05
CA LEU A 24 11.91 7.25 -6.51
C LEU A 24 13.17 6.65 -7.12
N ALA A 25 14.28 6.71 -6.40
CA ALA A 25 15.57 6.20 -6.87
C ALA A 25 15.71 4.69 -6.61
N GLY A 26 16.49 4.01 -7.46
CA GLY A 26 16.81 2.59 -7.30
C GLY A 26 15.73 1.66 -7.88
N GLU A 27 15.79 0.41 -7.46
CA GLU A 27 14.85 -0.63 -7.87
C GLU A 27 13.94 -1.03 -6.70
N TRP A 28 12.66 -1.30 -7.03
CA TRP A 28 11.59 -1.57 -6.09
C TRP A 28 10.88 -2.88 -6.46
N PRO A 29 11.49 -4.05 -6.17
CA PRO A 29 10.96 -5.34 -6.64
C PRO A 29 9.58 -5.71 -6.06
N TYR A 30 9.21 -5.17 -4.91
CA TYR A 30 7.95 -5.51 -4.25
C TYR A 30 7.10 -4.26 -4.03
N LEU A 31 5.81 -4.35 -4.41
CA LEU A 31 4.85 -3.28 -4.26
C LEU A 31 3.58 -3.80 -3.59
N TRP A 32 3.13 -3.15 -2.53
CA TRP A 32 1.82 -3.37 -1.89
C TRP A 32 0.90 -2.22 -2.26
N LEU A 33 -0.30 -2.58 -2.68
CA LEU A 33 -1.36 -1.62 -2.99
C LEU A 33 -2.57 -1.94 -2.12
N ASP A 34 -3.07 -0.93 -1.46
CA ASP A 34 -4.28 -1.00 -0.65
C ASP A 34 -5.20 0.18 -0.98
N ALA A 35 -6.50 -0.08 -1.00
CA ALA A 35 -7.50 0.95 -1.18
C ALA A 35 -8.50 0.92 -0.03
N THR A 36 -8.77 2.08 0.53
CA THR A 36 -9.75 2.27 1.58
C THR A 36 -10.79 3.29 1.13
N TYR A 37 -12.07 3.01 1.38
CA TYR A 37 -13.12 3.96 1.11
C TYR A 37 -13.31 4.92 2.27
N LEU A 38 -13.20 6.20 1.97
CA LEU A 38 -13.44 7.30 2.90
C LEU A 38 -14.77 7.97 2.55
N LYS A 39 -15.56 8.28 3.56
CA LYS A 39 -16.76 9.10 3.40
C LYS A 39 -16.39 10.56 3.62
N GLN A 40 -16.57 11.38 2.61
CA GLN A 40 -16.39 12.82 2.73
C GLN A 40 -17.67 13.57 2.37
N ARG A 41 -17.81 14.78 2.89
CA ARG A 41 -18.92 15.66 2.55
C ARG A 41 -18.49 16.58 1.41
N GLU A 42 -19.21 16.52 0.30
CA GLU A 42 -19.00 17.36 -0.87
C GLU A 42 -20.35 17.93 -1.33
N GLY A 43 -20.43 19.23 -1.46
CA GLY A 43 -21.68 19.91 -1.88
C GLY A 43 -22.92 19.57 -1.03
N GLY A 44 -22.75 19.36 0.29
CA GLY A 44 -23.83 18.98 1.19
C GLY A 44 -24.23 17.50 1.16
N ARG A 45 -23.60 16.68 0.32
CA ARG A 45 -23.83 15.22 0.21
C ARG A 45 -22.64 14.44 0.76
N ILE A 46 -22.91 13.22 1.24
CA ILE A 46 -21.86 12.28 1.62
C ILE A 46 -21.50 11.47 0.37
N VAL A 47 -20.26 11.62 -0.08
CA VAL A 47 -19.68 10.84 -1.17
C VAL A 47 -18.64 9.87 -0.63
N SER A 48 -18.50 8.71 -1.28
CA SER A 48 -17.45 7.75 -0.97
C SER A 48 -16.32 7.96 -1.96
N VAL A 49 -15.10 8.17 -1.45
CA VAL A 49 -13.89 8.29 -2.25
C VAL A 49 -12.92 7.17 -1.91
N ALA A 50 -12.20 6.68 -2.90
CA ALA A 50 -11.15 5.68 -2.71
C ALA A 50 -9.83 6.40 -2.39
N ALA A 51 -9.23 6.05 -1.25
CA ALA A 51 -7.87 6.43 -0.91
C ALA A 51 -6.95 5.24 -1.18
N ILE A 52 -6.05 5.36 -2.15
CA ILE A 52 -5.07 4.34 -2.52
C ILE A 52 -3.76 4.65 -1.85
N ILE A 53 -3.17 3.67 -1.20
CA ILE A 53 -1.83 3.73 -0.63
C ILE A 53 -0.93 2.73 -1.34
N ALA A 54 0.24 3.19 -1.76
CA ALA A 54 1.29 2.35 -2.31
C ALA A 54 2.49 2.30 -1.36
N VAL A 55 2.86 1.10 -0.95
CA VAL A 55 4.08 0.83 -0.17
C VAL A 55 4.98 -0.05 -1.01
N ALA A 56 6.24 0.33 -1.17
CA ALA A 56 7.22 -0.47 -1.91
C ALA A 56 8.41 -0.85 -1.02
N ALA A 57 9.04 -1.97 -1.35
CA ALA A 57 10.32 -2.36 -0.78
C ALA A 57 11.39 -2.31 -1.86
N ASN A 58 12.51 -1.64 -1.56
CA ASN A 58 13.65 -1.55 -2.45
C ASN A 58 14.57 -2.79 -2.32
N THR A 59 15.61 -2.85 -3.14
CA THR A 59 16.59 -3.95 -3.12
C THR A 59 17.38 -4.07 -1.81
N ASP A 60 17.45 -2.99 -1.01
CA ASP A 60 18.10 -2.98 0.30
C ASP A 60 17.16 -3.50 1.42
N GLY A 61 15.91 -3.87 1.06
CA GLY A 61 14.89 -4.32 2.00
C GLY A 61 14.17 -3.20 2.77
N ARG A 62 14.40 -1.94 2.44
CA ARG A 62 13.72 -0.79 3.05
C ARG A 62 12.32 -0.66 2.47
N ARG A 63 11.34 -0.48 3.35
CA ARG A 63 9.94 -0.24 2.96
C ARG A 63 9.62 1.23 3.11
N GLU A 64 8.99 1.78 2.08
CA GLU A 64 8.57 3.18 2.07
C GLU A 64 7.16 3.32 1.48
N ILE A 65 6.41 4.30 1.96
CA ILE A 65 5.21 4.76 1.27
C ILE A 65 5.70 5.52 0.04
N VAL A 66 5.37 5.02 -1.14
CA VAL A 66 5.79 5.61 -2.42
C VAL A 66 4.69 6.40 -3.10
N GLY A 67 3.44 6.26 -2.65
CA GLY A 67 2.33 7.01 -3.22
C GLY A 67 1.08 6.96 -2.38
N LEU A 68 0.30 8.03 -2.50
CA LEU A 68 -1.07 8.17 -2.01
C LEU A 68 -1.88 8.84 -3.12
N HIS A 69 -3.08 8.34 -3.36
CA HIS A 69 -3.99 8.95 -4.33
C HIS A 69 -5.43 8.85 -3.83
N ILE A 70 -6.19 9.91 -3.99
CA ILE A 70 -7.60 9.98 -3.59
C ILE A 70 -8.42 10.26 -4.84
N GLY A 71 -9.47 9.50 -5.06
CA GLY A 71 -10.32 9.67 -6.22
C GLY A 71 -11.70 9.01 -6.09
N PRO A 72 -12.58 9.27 -7.06
CA PRO A 72 -14.00 8.93 -6.94
C PRO A 72 -14.31 7.44 -7.13
N SER A 73 -13.39 6.64 -7.67
CA SER A 73 -13.67 5.23 -7.99
C SER A 73 -12.40 4.39 -8.09
N GLU A 74 -12.57 3.06 -8.06
CA GLU A 74 -11.52 2.07 -8.32
C GLU A 74 -11.57 1.54 -9.77
N ALA A 75 -11.98 2.35 -10.74
CA ALA A 75 -11.97 1.94 -12.14
C ALA A 75 -10.54 1.66 -12.64
N GLU A 76 -10.40 0.82 -13.66
CA GLU A 76 -9.09 0.46 -14.23
C GLU A 76 -8.29 1.70 -14.68
N THR A 77 -8.97 2.70 -15.24
CA THR A 77 -8.35 3.96 -15.67
C THR A 77 -7.74 4.73 -14.52
N PHE A 78 -8.41 4.74 -13.36
CA PHE A 78 -7.95 5.36 -12.14
C PHE A 78 -6.67 4.65 -11.61
N TRP A 79 -6.69 3.32 -11.53
CA TRP A 79 -5.54 2.52 -11.16
C TRP A 79 -4.37 2.70 -12.14
N SER A 80 -4.63 2.64 -13.44
CA SER A 80 -3.61 2.84 -14.47
C SER A 80 -2.95 4.21 -14.39
N GLY A 81 -3.74 5.26 -14.15
CA GLY A 81 -3.26 6.63 -13.94
C GLY A 81 -2.31 6.72 -12.75
N PHE A 82 -2.72 6.15 -11.61
CA PHE A 82 -1.92 6.12 -10.41
C PHE A 82 -0.60 5.34 -10.59
N LEU A 83 -0.65 4.11 -11.12
CA LEU A 83 0.55 3.31 -11.34
C LEU A 83 1.53 3.98 -12.33
N LYS A 84 1.02 4.61 -13.40
CA LYS A 84 1.84 5.39 -14.33
C LYS A 84 2.49 6.60 -13.64
N SER A 85 1.83 7.24 -12.68
CA SER A 85 2.42 8.34 -11.92
C SER A 85 3.62 7.87 -11.10
N LEU A 86 3.54 6.70 -10.48
CA LEU A 86 4.66 6.09 -9.76
C LEU A 86 5.83 5.78 -10.70
N THR A 87 5.55 5.24 -11.88
CA THR A 87 6.58 4.95 -12.90
C THR A 87 7.27 6.24 -13.35
N ARG A 88 6.52 7.31 -13.63
CA ARG A 88 7.11 8.61 -14.01
C ARG A 88 8.03 9.19 -12.94
N ARG A 89 7.74 8.92 -11.66
CA ARG A 89 8.58 9.33 -10.53
C ARG A 89 9.81 8.44 -10.32
N GLY A 90 9.96 7.36 -11.11
CA GLY A 90 11.11 6.49 -11.08
C GLY A 90 10.88 5.11 -10.44
N LEU A 91 9.63 4.73 -10.09
CA LEU A 91 9.34 3.38 -9.64
C LEU A 91 9.62 2.39 -10.77
N ARG A 92 10.63 1.54 -10.58
CA ARG A 92 11.08 0.55 -11.58
C ARG A 92 11.50 -0.75 -10.92
N GLY A 93 11.65 -1.80 -11.75
CA GLY A 93 12.09 -3.13 -11.27
C GLY A 93 11.02 -3.90 -10.50
N VAL A 94 9.74 -3.52 -10.62
CA VAL A 94 8.64 -4.19 -9.93
C VAL A 94 8.49 -5.61 -10.46
N LYS A 95 8.65 -6.61 -9.58
CA LYS A 95 8.53 -8.03 -9.89
C LYS A 95 7.24 -8.63 -9.35
N LEU A 96 6.81 -8.17 -8.19
CA LEU A 96 5.62 -8.69 -7.52
C LEU A 96 4.79 -7.53 -6.94
N VAL A 97 3.50 -7.54 -7.26
CA VAL A 97 2.51 -6.63 -6.66
C VAL A 97 1.56 -7.43 -5.78
N ILE A 98 1.39 -7.00 -4.55
CA ILE A 98 0.47 -7.58 -3.57
C ILE A 98 -0.69 -6.62 -3.35
N SER A 99 -1.92 -7.09 -3.56
CA SER A 99 -3.12 -6.27 -3.32
C SER A 99 -4.34 -7.13 -2.99
N ASP A 100 -5.48 -6.49 -2.70
CA ASP A 100 -6.75 -7.21 -2.72
C ASP A 100 -7.14 -7.60 -4.16
N ALA A 101 -8.06 -8.55 -4.28
CA ALA A 101 -8.50 -9.09 -5.57
C ALA A 101 -9.53 -8.14 -6.22
N HIS A 102 -9.04 -7.16 -6.96
CA HIS A 102 -9.83 -6.24 -7.76
C HIS A 102 -9.42 -6.35 -9.23
N GLU A 103 -10.36 -6.68 -10.11
CA GLU A 103 -10.04 -7.00 -11.51
C GLU A 103 -9.45 -5.79 -12.28
N GLY A 104 -9.98 -4.59 -12.05
CA GLY A 104 -9.43 -3.37 -12.64
C GLY A 104 -7.99 -3.10 -12.21
N LEU A 105 -7.67 -3.37 -10.94
CA LEU A 105 -6.30 -3.24 -10.43
C LEU A 105 -5.37 -4.29 -11.05
N LYS A 106 -5.78 -5.55 -11.14
CA LYS A 106 -4.99 -6.61 -11.79
C LYS A 106 -4.68 -6.28 -13.25
N ALA A 107 -5.69 -5.78 -13.99
CA ALA A 107 -5.51 -5.36 -15.37
C ALA A 107 -4.50 -4.21 -15.48
N ALA A 108 -4.60 -3.20 -14.60
CA ALA A 108 -3.67 -2.09 -14.54
C ALA A 108 -2.24 -2.53 -14.21
N ILE A 109 -2.05 -3.42 -13.22
CA ILE A 109 -0.73 -3.98 -12.85
C ILE A 109 -0.09 -4.68 -14.05
N ARG A 110 -0.83 -5.55 -14.72
CA ARG A 110 -0.33 -6.26 -15.90
C ARG A 110 0.09 -5.29 -17.00
N ARG A 111 -0.74 -4.28 -17.26
CA ARG A 111 -0.50 -3.29 -18.32
C ARG A 111 0.68 -2.37 -18.03
N VAL A 112 0.84 -1.90 -16.79
CA VAL A 112 1.84 -0.89 -16.44
C VAL A 112 3.18 -1.50 -16.07
N PHE A 113 3.18 -2.58 -15.29
CA PHE A 113 4.42 -3.19 -14.78
C PHE A 113 4.78 -4.52 -15.44
N GLY A 114 3.80 -5.25 -16.02
CA GLY A 114 4.03 -6.63 -16.45
C GLY A 114 4.45 -7.58 -15.32
N ALA A 115 4.22 -7.15 -14.06
CA ALA A 115 4.66 -7.85 -12.88
C ALA A 115 3.70 -8.99 -12.49
N ALA A 116 4.23 -9.96 -11.72
CA ALA A 116 3.40 -10.96 -11.08
C ALA A 116 2.47 -10.31 -10.05
N TRP A 117 1.26 -10.86 -9.92
CA TRP A 117 0.29 -10.41 -8.93
C TRP A 117 0.01 -11.50 -7.90
N GLN A 118 -0.08 -11.09 -6.63
CA GLN A 118 -0.46 -11.96 -5.52
C GLN A 118 -1.55 -11.30 -4.69
N ARG A 119 -2.56 -12.09 -4.32
CA ARG A 119 -3.60 -11.62 -3.40
C ARG A 119 -3.03 -11.36 -2.01
N CYS A 120 -3.38 -10.25 -1.42
CA CYS A 120 -3.01 -9.92 -0.04
C CYS A 120 -3.60 -10.96 0.92
N ARG A 121 -2.73 -11.63 1.68
CA ARG A 121 -3.12 -12.67 2.63
C ARG A 121 -4.07 -12.15 3.71
N VAL A 122 -3.86 -10.93 4.18
CA VAL A 122 -4.71 -10.32 5.21
C VAL A 122 -6.13 -10.12 4.71
N HIS A 123 -6.30 -9.55 3.51
CA HIS A 123 -7.60 -9.37 2.88
C HIS A 123 -8.26 -10.72 2.55
N TRP A 124 -7.49 -11.67 2.03
CA TRP A 124 -8.00 -13.01 1.76
C TRP A 124 -8.52 -13.68 3.03
N MET A 125 -7.76 -13.67 4.13
CA MET A 125 -8.18 -14.23 5.41
C MET A 125 -9.43 -13.53 5.95
N ARG A 126 -9.47 -12.20 5.91
CA ARG A 126 -10.62 -11.41 6.36
C ARG A 126 -11.88 -11.78 5.55
N ASN A 127 -11.76 -11.84 4.24
CA ASN A 127 -12.88 -12.21 3.37
C ASN A 127 -13.32 -13.65 3.61
N THR A 128 -12.40 -14.59 3.79
CA THR A 128 -12.74 -16.00 4.12
C THR A 128 -13.50 -16.07 5.45
N LEU A 129 -13.01 -15.39 6.49
CA LEU A 129 -13.66 -15.40 7.81
C LEU A 129 -15.01 -14.71 7.83
N ALA A 130 -15.29 -13.78 6.91
CA ALA A 130 -16.60 -13.15 6.79
C ALA A 130 -17.71 -14.14 6.41
N HIS A 131 -17.37 -15.26 5.77
CA HIS A 131 -18.31 -16.35 5.43
C HIS A 131 -18.44 -17.42 6.54
N VAL A 132 -17.69 -17.29 7.63
CA VAL A 132 -17.70 -18.25 8.74
C VAL A 132 -18.55 -17.71 9.88
N PRO A 133 -19.44 -18.53 10.49
CA PRO A 133 -20.17 -18.15 11.69
C PRO A 133 -19.24 -17.63 12.78
N LYS A 134 -19.63 -16.57 13.49
CA LYS A 134 -18.80 -15.90 14.52
C LYS A 134 -18.22 -16.87 15.55
N THR A 135 -18.98 -17.85 15.96
CA THR A 135 -18.58 -18.89 16.94
C THR A 135 -17.46 -19.81 16.46
N GLN A 136 -17.26 -19.92 15.14
CA GLN A 136 -16.26 -20.80 14.52
C GLN A 136 -15.07 -20.03 13.95
N GLN A 137 -15.11 -18.68 13.90
CA GLN A 137 -14.08 -17.87 13.27
C GLN A 137 -12.69 -18.06 13.92
N SER A 138 -12.61 -18.20 15.24
CA SER A 138 -11.36 -18.40 15.95
C SER A 138 -10.66 -19.73 15.56
N MET A 139 -11.42 -20.79 15.45
CA MET A 139 -10.92 -22.12 15.05
C MET A 139 -10.46 -22.10 13.59
N VAL A 140 -11.26 -21.57 12.69
CA VAL A 140 -10.90 -21.45 11.26
C VAL A 140 -9.69 -20.54 11.07
N ALA A 141 -9.61 -19.41 11.80
CA ALA A 141 -8.47 -18.52 11.76
C ALA A 141 -7.17 -19.20 12.23
N ALA A 142 -7.25 -20.04 13.26
CA ALA A 142 -6.11 -20.82 13.73
C ALA A 142 -5.63 -21.82 12.68
N ALA A 143 -6.53 -22.56 12.04
CA ALA A 143 -6.21 -23.49 10.95
C ALA A 143 -5.57 -22.78 9.76
N LEU A 144 -6.13 -21.62 9.34
CA LEU A 144 -5.59 -20.81 8.24
C LEU A 144 -4.17 -20.31 8.56
N ARG A 145 -3.89 -19.92 9.82
CA ARG A 145 -2.53 -19.48 10.22
C ARG A 145 -1.51 -20.60 10.11
N GLN A 146 -1.90 -21.85 10.40
CA GLN A 146 -1.02 -23.01 10.24
C GLN A 146 -0.66 -23.27 8.78
N ALA A 147 -1.63 -23.08 7.86
CA ALA A 147 -1.39 -23.22 6.42
C ALA A 147 -0.46 -22.12 5.86
N PHE A 148 -0.38 -20.98 6.53
CA PHE A 148 0.49 -19.85 6.16
C PHE A 148 1.37 -19.43 7.33
N PRO A 149 2.34 -20.25 7.73
CA PRO A 149 3.24 -19.88 8.83
C PRO A 149 3.91 -18.53 8.51
N PRO A 150 4.13 -17.66 9.52
CA PRO A 150 4.93 -16.47 9.33
C PRO A 150 6.28 -16.93 8.79
N GLY A 151 6.68 -16.38 7.63
CA GLY A 151 7.98 -16.70 7.04
C GLY A 151 9.06 -16.52 8.11
N HIS A 152 9.95 -17.48 8.25
CA HIS A 152 11.13 -17.30 9.06
C HIS A 152 11.85 -16.07 8.51
N HIS A 153 11.77 -14.95 9.24
CA HIS A 153 12.73 -13.89 9.09
C HIS A 153 14.07 -14.51 9.53
N THR A 154 14.82 -15.08 8.58
CA THR A 154 16.25 -15.28 8.78
C THR A 154 16.79 -13.88 9.02
N GLY A 155 16.93 -13.54 10.30
CA GLY A 155 17.36 -12.23 10.75
C GLY A 155 18.65 -11.88 10.03
N GLY A 156 18.64 -10.77 9.33
CA GLY A 156 19.85 -10.13 8.89
C GLY A 156 20.75 -10.01 10.11
N ARG A 157 21.87 -10.72 10.10
CA ARG A 157 22.90 -10.64 11.13
C ARG A 157 23.23 -9.17 11.32
N ARG A 158 22.94 -8.61 12.49
CA ARG A 158 23.51 -7.34 12.91
C ARG A 158 25.00 -7.52 12.80
N ALA A 159 25.61 -6.81 11.87
CA ALA A 159 27.07 -6.70 11.78
C ALA A 159 27.59 -6.30 13.17
N GLY A 160 28.56 -7.07 13.65
CA GLY A 160 29.06 -7.05 15.00
C GLY A 160 29.51 -5.67 15.45
N ARG A 161 29.28 -5.39 16.71
CA ARG A 161 30.00 -4.37 17.47
C ARG A 161 31.48 -4.73 17.43
N GLY A 162 32.28 -3.86 16.85
CA GLY A 162 33.74 -3.96 16.94
C GLY A 162 34.20 -3.99 18.41
N PRO A 163 35.38 -4.57 18.68
CA PRO A 163 35.89 -4.71 20.03
C PRO A 163 36.21 -3.33 20.65
N PRO A 164 36.15 -3.20 21.98
CA PRO A 164 36.47 -1.95 22.66
C PRO A 164 37.99 -1.63 22.48
N ARG A 165 38.25 -0.39 22.08
CA ARG A 165 39.64 0.12 22.04
C ARG A 165 40.16 0.23 23.48
N LYS A 166 41.35 -0.34 23.70
CA LYS A 166 42.13 -0.13 24.92
C LYS A 166 42.69 1.27 24.95
#